data_5b0f574f6a442ec6bbc8147ad5f9b7d3
#
_entry.id   5b0f574f6a442ec6bbc8147ad5f9b7d3
#
_cell.length_a   1.000
_cell.length_b   1.000
_cell.length_c   1.000
_cell.angle_alpha   90.00
_cell.angle_beta   90.00
_cell.angle_gamma   90.00
#
_symmetry.space_group_name_H-M   'P 1'
#
loop_
_entity.id
_entity.type
_entity.pdbx_description
1 polymer ?
#
loop_
_entity_poly.entity_id
_entity_poly.type
_entity_poly.pdbx_seq_one_letter_code
_entity_poly.pdbx_strand_id
1 'polypeptide(L)'
;MNFISIDFFAQEKFEKEYRIQSTEVPKKAVELVQKWNFSSKVKWFAEESNDGISFEAKVKFKGTLHSIEFSENGTILDVEKIVKFSKLPKNIQESIEKALSNNFQKFKITKIQIQFLGSENEIFNAVFKDEVLPKNTNYEIELKGKKSNEFFMYEVLLSADFVLKKELKFSSVNSINLQF
;
A
#
# COMPACT_ATOMS: atom_id res chain seq x y z
N MET A 1 37.72 11.85 -4.68
CA MET A 1 36.29 11.83 -5.00
C MET A 1 35.56 11.29 -3.78
N ASN A 2 34.99 12.18 -2.96
CA ASN A 2 34.34 11.78 -1.71
C ASN A 2 32.92 11.29 -2.03
N PHE A 3 32.68 10.01 -1.87
CA PHE A 3 31.32 9.46 -1.89
C PHE A 3 30.66 9.85 -0.55
N ILE A 4 29.71 10.78 -0.60
CA ILE A 4 28.80 11.02 0.50
C ILE A 4 27.83 9.83 0.49
N SER A 5 28.01 8.88 1.40
CA SER A 5 26.97 7.89 1.70
C SER A 5 25.83 8.62 2.41
N ILE A 6 24.73 8.81 1.72
CA ILE A 6 23.49 9.24 2.35
C ILE A 6 22.94 7.99 3.05
N ASP A 7 23.15 7.90 4.37
CA ASP A 7 22.49 6.91 5.20
C ASP A 7 20.99 7.26 5.21
N PHE A 8 20.20 6.56 4.38
CA PHE A 8 18.76 6.57 4.49
C PHE A 8 18.38 5.83 5.79
N PHE A 9 18.21 6.58 6.87
CA PHE A 9 17.55 6.05 8.06
C PHE A 9 16.09 5.77 7.67
N ALA A 10 15.67 4.50 7.77
CA ALA A 10 14.25 4.16 7.62
C ALA A 10 13.46 4.94 8.68
N GLN A 11 12.51 5.74 8.23
CA GLN A 11 11.60 6.46 9.12
C GLN A 11 10.76 5.43 9.88
N GLU A 12 10.52 5.66 11.17
CA GLU A 12 9.64 4.78 11.95
C GLU A 12 8.20 4.97 11.49
N LYS A 13 7.54 3.86 11.11
CA LYS A 13 6.15 3.87 10.70
C LYS A 13 5.27 4.04 11.93
N PHE A 14 4.53 5.14 11.98
CA PHE A 14 3.37 5.30 12.84
C PHE A 14 2.10 5.18 11.99
N GLU A 15 1.20 4.30 12.38
CA GLU A 15 -0.09 4.12 11.74
C GLU A 15 -1.07 3.56 12.76
N LYS A 16 -2.25 4.17 12.84
CA LYS A 16 -3.35 3.73 13.68
C LYS A 16 -4.63 3.75 12.87
N GLU A 17 -5.08 2.56 12.48
CA GLU A 17 -6.34 2.35 11.77
C GLU A 17 -7.46 2.04 12.77
N TYR A 18 -8.62 2.64 12.58
CA TYR A 18 -9.84 2.32 13.34
C TYR A 18 -11.09 2.41 12.47
N ARG A 19 -12.05 1.54 12.80
CA ARG A 19 -13.30 1.46 12.05
C ARG A 19 -14.21 2.62 12.39
N ILE A 20 -14.84 3.23 11.36
CA ILE A 20 -15.77 4.34 11.46
C ILE A 20 -17.07 4.06 10.69
N GLN A 21 -18.06 4.93 10.86
CA GLN A 21 -19.29 4.92 10.07
C GLN A 21 -19.12 5.81 8.82
N SER A 22 -19.88 5.53 7.76
CA SER A 22 -19.85 6.35 6.54
C SER A 22 -20.26 7.82 6.76
N THR A 23 -20.96 8.11 7.86
CA THR A 23 -21.34 9.47 8.26
C THR A 23 -20.17 10.31 8.78
N GLU A 24 -19.07 9.66 9.15
CA GLU A 24 -17.84 10.29 9.63
C GLU A 24 -16.80 10.52 8.50
N VAL A 25 -17.11 9.99 7.30
CA VAL A 25 -16.26 10.08 6.11
C VAL A 25 -16.65 11.31 5.29
N PRO A 26 -15.70 12.01 4.64
CA PRO A 26 -16.02 13.09 3.72
C PRO A 26 -17.03 12.67 2.67
N LYS A 27 -18.07 13.48 2.49
CA LYS A 27 -19.20 13.18 1.59
C LYS A 27 -18.75 12.83 0.17
N LYS A 28 -17.73 13.54 -0.35
CA LYS A 28 -17.15 13.29 -1.67
C LYS A 28 -16.63 11.86 -1.83
N ALA A 29 -15.96 11.31 -0.82
CA ALA A 29 -15.46 9.93 -0.84
C ALA A 29 -16.62 8.92 -0.82
N VAL A 30 -17.62 9.16 0.01
CA VAL A 30 -18.81 8.29 0.08
C VAL A 30 -19.54 8.28 -1.26
N GLU A 31 -19.77 9.44 -1.87
CA GLU A 31 -20.44 9.59 -3.17
C GLU A 31 -19.67 8.85 -4.29
N LEU A 32 -18.33 8.95 -4.29
CA LEU A 32 -17.51 8.23 -5.27
C LEU A 32 -17.65 6.72 -5.15
N VAL A 33 -17.55 6.18 -3.93
CA VAL A 33 -17.68 4.74 -3.69
C VAL A 33 -19.09 4.24 -4.04
N GLN A 34 -20.12 5.03 -3.75
CA GLN A 34 -21.51 4.74 -4.16
C GLN A 34 -21.67 4.72 -5.69
N LYS A 35 -21.06 5.69 -6.39
CA LYS A 35 -21.05 5.75 -7.87
C LYS A 35 -20.40 4.51 -8.49
N TRP A 36 -19.38 3.95 -7.87
CA TRP A 36 -18.72 2.73 -8.35
C TRP A 36 -19.54 1.46 -8.11
N ASN A 37 -20.55 1.52 -7.27
CA ASN A 37 -21.62 0.54 -7.09
C ASN A 37 -21.14 -0.90 -6.85
N PHE A 38 -20.33 -1.08 -5.80
CA PHE A 38 -19.85 -2.41 -5.40
C PHE A 38 -20.99 -3.28 -4.87
N SER A 39 -21.04 -4.55 -5.28
CA SER A 39 -22.00 -5.55 -4.77
C SER A 39 -21.66 -6.00 -3.33
N SER A 40 -20.43 -5.81 -2.88
CA SER A 40 -20.01 -6.16 -1.54
C SER A 40 -20.27 -5.03 -0.55
N LYS A 41 -20.40 -5.37 0.75
CA LYS A 41 -20.48 -4.36 1.81
C LYS A 41 -19.19 -3.56 1.87
N VAL A 42 -19.31 -2.23 1.85
CA VAL A 42 -18.22 -1.30 2.10
C VAL A 42 -17.98 -1.18 3.61
N LYS A 43 -16.72 -1.29 4.03
CA LYS A 43 -16.30 -1.01 5.40
C LYS A 43 -15.40 0.21 5.38
N TRP A 44 -15.70 1.18 6.26
CA TRP A 44 -14.95 2.43 6.35
C TRP A 44 -14.01 2.41 7.55
N PHE A 45 -12.83 2.98 7.33
CA PHE A 45 -11.80 3.17 8.34
C PHE A 45 -11.25 4.59 8.25
N ALA A 46 -10.77 5.12 9.35
CA ALA A 46 -9.89 6.27 9.40
C ALA A 46 -8.51 5.79 9.79
N GLU A 47 -7.50 6.40 9.21
CA GLU A 47 -6.10 6.15 9.52
C GLU A 47 -5.42 7.44 9.95
N GLU A 48 -4.72 7.38 11.08
CA GLU A 48 -3.80 8.41 11.55
C GLU A 48 -2.38 7.90 11.31
N SER A 49 -1.61 8.60 10.50
CA SER A 49 -0.26 8.19 10.13
C SER A 49 0.74 9.35 10.21
N ASN A 50 2.01 9.08 9.87
CA ASN A 50 3.03 10.11 9.75
C ASN A 50 2.67 11.20 8.72
N ASP A 51 1.83 10.85 7.74
CA ASP A 51 1.45 11.70 6.61
C ASP A 51 0.12 12.47 6.87
N GLY A 52 -0.52 12.25 8.05
CA GLY A 52 -1.75 12.90 8.48
C GLY A 52 -2.93 11.95 8.62
N ILE A 53 -4.14 12.45 8.36
CA ILE A 53 -5.37 11.68 8.43
C ILE A 53 -5.81 11.30 7.03
N SER A 54 -6.14 10.03 6.83
CA SER A 54 -6.77 9.50 5.62
C SER A 54 -8.03 8.70 5.96
N PHE A 55 -8.85 8.44 4.94
CA PHE A 55 -10.03 7.59 5.04
C PHE A 55 -9.92 6.44 4.06
N GLU A 56 -10.32 5.26 4.47
CA GLU A 56 -10.21 4.05 3.66
C GLU A 56 -11.56 3.36 3.51
N ALA A 57 -11.91 3.00 2.28
CA ALA A 57 -13.04 2.11 1.98
C ALA A 57 -12.54 0.73 1.60
N LYS A 58 -12.72 -0.27 2.47
CA LYS A 58 -12.41 -1.67 2.14
C LYS A 58 -13.60 -2.34 1.46
N VAL A 59 -13.38 -2.83 0.25
CA VAL A 59 -14.38 -3.51 -0.57
C VAL A 59 -13.85 -4.85 -1.10
N LYS A 60 -14.75 -5.81 -1.30
CA LYS A 60 -14.39 -7.06 -1.96
C LYS A 60 -14.93 -7.04 -3.40
N PHE A 61 -14.05 -7.08 -4.39
CA PHE A 61 -14.40 -7.12 -5.80
C PHE A 61 -13.76 -8.33 -6.47
N LYS A 62 -14.57 -9.11 -7.22
CA LYS A 62 -14.16 -10.39 -7.85
C LYS A 62 -13.37 -11.31 -6.90
N GLY A 63 -13.80 -11.39 -5.64
CA GLY A 63 -13.17 -12.23 -4.61
C GLY A 63 -11.89 -11.68 -3.97
N THR A 64 -11.35 -10.56 -4.46
CA THR A 64 -10.14 -9.91 -3.94
C THR A 64 -10.50 -8.69 -3.11
N LEU A 65 -9.76 -8.48 -2.01
CA LEU A 65 -9.90 -7.27 -1.19
C LEU A 65 -9.17 -6.11 -1.87
N HIS A 66 -9.86 -4.97 -1.90
CA HIS A 66 -9.32 -3.69 -2.36
C HIS A 66 -9.51 -2.66 -1.26
N SER A 67 -8.53 -1.80 -1.11
CA SER A 67 -8.57 -0.61 -0.28
C SER A 67 -8.62 0.61 -1.21
N ILE A 68 -9.54 1.53 -0.96
CA ILE A 68 -9.70 2.78 -1.72
C ILE A 68 -9.38 3.89 -0.74
N GLU A 69 -8.28 4.58 -0.94
CA GLU A 69 -7.80 5.60 -0.01
C GLU A 69 -8.20 7.01 -0.45
N PHE A 70 -8.54 7.81 0.55
CA PHE A 70 -8.98 9.20 0.40
C PHE A 70 -8.24 10.10 1.38
N SER A 71 -7.88 11.28 0.91
CA SER A 71 -7.38 12.35 1.77
C SER A 71 -8.46 12.87 2.71
N GLU A 72 -8.06 13.68 3.68
CA GLU A 72 -8.95 14.33 4.65
C GLU A 72 -10.11 15.10 4.00
N ASN A 73 -9.94 15.64 2.80
CA ASN A 73 -10.99 16.34 2.04
C ASN A 73 -11.82 15.41 1.12
N GLY A 74 -11.61 14.11 1.17
CA GLY A 74 -12.32 13.10 0.36
C GLY A 74 -11.87 13.00 -1.10
N THR A 75 -10.69 13.52 -1.44
CA THR A 75 -10.08 13.27 -2.75
C THR A 75 -9.43 11.89 -2.75
N ILE A 76 -9.67 11.10 -3.79
CA ILE A 76 -9.00 9.80 -3.92
C ILE A 76 -7.49 9.97 -4.00
N LEU A 77 -6.77 9.20 -3.22
CA LEU A 77 -5.31 9.11 -3.23
C LEU A 77 -4.86 7.97 -4.13
N ASP A 78 -5.38 6.78 -3.89
CA ASP A 78 -5.07 5.59 -4.66
C ASP A 78 -6.12 4.48 -4.44
N VAL A 79 -5.90 3.35 -5.11
CA VAL A 79 -6.56 2.07 -4.81
C VAL A 79 -5.49 0.99 -4.69
N GLU A 80 -5.57 0.22 -3.64
CA GLU A 80 -4.70 -0.90 -3.41
C GLU A 80 -5.41 -2.24 -3.60
N LYS A 81 -4.70 -3.18 -4.19
CA LYS A 81 -5.17 -4.54 -4.41
C LYS A 81 -4.21 -5.54 -3.78
N ILE A 82 -4.68 -6.29 -2.79
CA ILE A 82 -3.89 -7.38 -2.21
C ILE A 82 -3.70 -8.48 -3.24
N VAL A 83 -2.45 -8.92 -3.42
CA VAL A 83 -2.09 -10.01 -4.33
C VAL A 83 -1.19 -11.02 -3.62
N LYS A 84 -1.20 -12.27 -4.10
CA LYS A 84 -0.22 -13.26 -3.64
C LYS A 84 1.05 -13.11 -4.46
N PHE A 85 2.21 -12.96 -3.83
CA PHE A 85 3.50 -12.83 -4.51
C PHE A 85 3.71 -13.93 -5.58
N SER A 86 3.42 -15.18 -5.22
CA SER A 86 3.54 -16.33 -6.14
C SER A 86 2.57 -16.32 -7.33
N LYS A 87 1.60 -15.39 -7.37
CA LYS A 87 0.66 -15.23 -8.49
C LYS A 87 1.02 -14.08 -9.41
N LEU A 88 2.01 -13.28 -9.06
CA LEU A 88 2.56 -12.26 -9.96
C LEU A 88 3.28 -12.93 -11.14
N PRO A 89 3.35 -12.28 -12.32
CA PRO A 89 4.19 -12.71 -13.42
C PRO A 89 5.65 -12.92 -12.97
N LYS A 90 6.32 -13.93 -13.52
CA LYS A 90 7.66 -14.33 -13.06
C LYS A 90 8.69 -13.20 -13.13
N ASN A 91 8.68 -12.43 -14.22
CA ASN A 91 9.54 -11.26 -14.38
C ASN A 91 9.31 -10.19 -13.30
N ILE A 92 8.06 -10.00 -12.85
CA ILE A 92 7.73 -9.07 -11.75
C ILE A 92 8.28 -9.60 -10.42
N GLN A 93 8.10 -10.91 -10.14
CA GLN A 93 8.66 -11.53 -8.93
C GLN A 93 10.18 -11.33 -8.87
N GLU A 94 10.89 -11.64 -9.95
CA GLU A 94 12.35 -11.51 -10.04
C GLU A 94 12.82 -10.06 -9.87
N SER A 95 12.08 -9.10 -10.44
CA SER A 95 12.40 -7.68 -10.30
C SER A 95 12.21 -7.19 -8.88
N ILE A 96 11.13 -7.60 -8.20
CA ILE A 96 10.90 -7.29 -6.79
C ILE A 96 11.99 -7.91 -5.92
N GLU A 97 12.29 -9.20 -6.10
CA GLU A 97 13.34 -9.89 -5.34
C GLU A 97 14.71 -9.22 -5.51
N LYS A 98 15.05 -8.81 -6.74
CA LYS A 98 16.27 -8.07 -7.02
C LYS A 98 16.30 -6.72 -6.30
N ALA A 99 15.21 -5.94 -6.37
CA ALA A 99 15.12 -4.66 -5.69
C ALA A 99 15.28 -4.81 -4.17
N LEU A 100 14.62 -5.80 -3.57
CA LEU A 100 14.72 -6.07 -2.13
C LEU A 100 16.12 -6.58 -1.73
N SER A 101 16.75 -7.44 -2.55
CA SER A 101 18.10 -7.97 -2.29
C SER A 101 19.18 -6.88 -2.28
N ASN A 102 18.96 -5.75 -2.95
CA ASN A 102 19.86 -4.60 -2.88
C ASN A 102 19.80 -3.85 -1.53
N ASN A 103 18.70 -4.02 -0.79
CA ASN A 103 18.43 -3.26 0.44
C ASN A 103 18.47 -4.14 1.71
N PHE A 104 18.27 -5.45 1.59
CA PHE A 104 18.18 -6.36 2.73
C PHE A 104 19.12 -7.56 2.55
N GLN A 105 19.86 -7.92 3.61
CA GLN A 105 20.72 -9.12 3.64
C GLN A 105 19.91 -10.41 3.52
N LYS A 106 18.72 -10.43 4.14
CA LYS A 106 17.70 -11.49 4.04
C LYS A 106 16.33 -10.84 4.20
N PHE A 107 15.32 -11.42 3.56
CA PHE A 107 13.95 -10.95 3.73
C PHE A 107 12.94 -12.08 3.52
N LYS A 108 11.75 -11.88 4.07
CA LYS A 108 10.56 -12.69 3.83
C LYS A 108 9.38 -11.76 3.63
N ILE A 109 8.81 -11.75 2.43
CA ILE A 109 7.60 -10.99 2.12
C ILE A 109 6.42 -11.60 2.89
N THR A 110 5.67 -10.77 3.61
CA THR A 110 4.48 -11.13 4.40
C THR A 110 3.20 -10.69 3.71
N LYS A 111 3.21 -9.52 3.07
CA LYS A 111 2.08 -8.97 2.31
C LYS A 111 2.60 -8.23 1.09
N ILE A 112 1.84 -8.22 0.02
CA ILE A 112 2.08 -7.39 -1.14
C ILE A 112 0.77 -6.84 -1.68
N GLN A 113 0.77 -5.55 -2.00
CA GLN A 113 -0.32 -4.83 -2.63
C GLN A 113 0.17 -4.16 -3.91
N ILE A 114 -0.71 -4.08 -4.89
CA ILE A 114 -0.50 -3.24 -6.07
C ILE A 114 -1.26 -1.95 -5.80
N GLN A 115 -0.56 -0.82 -5.76
CA GLN A 115 -1.10 0.51 -5.58
C GLN A 115 -1.31 1.18 -6.93
N PHE A 116 -2.52 1.61 -7.21
CA PHE A 116 -2.92 2.28 -8.46
C PHE A 116 -3.16 3.75 -8.20
N LEU A 117 -2.35 4.62 -8.80
CA LEU A 117 -2.47 6.07 -8.68
C LEU A 117 -2.99 6.66 -10.00
N GLY A 118 -3.71 7.77 -9.90
CA GLY A 118 -4.23 8.49 -11.06
C GLY A 118 -5.53 9.21 -10.77
N SER A 119 -6.21 9.63 -11.83
CA SER A 119 -7.57 10.17 -11.72
C SER A 119 -8.58 9.07 -11.37
N GLU A 120 -9.74 9.47 -10.84
CA GLU A 120 -10.85 8.55 -10.51
C GLU A 120 -11.19 7.59 -11.67
N ASN A 121 -11.22 8.09 -12.90
CA ASN A 121 -11.57 7.29 -14.07
C ASN A 121 -10.45 6.32 -14.47
N GLU A 122 -9.19 6.75 -14.43
CA GLU A 122 -8.04 5.89 -14.73
C GLU A 122 -7.95 4.73 -13.75
N ILE A 123 -8.05 5.02 -12.45
CA ILE A 123 -8.05 4.00 -11.40
C ILE A 123 -9.23 3.04 -11.57
N PHE A 124 -10.45 3.58 -11.75
CA PHE A 124 -11.64 2.75 -11.90
C PHE A 124 -11.54 1.79 -13.09
N ASN A 125 -11.09 2.29 -14.24
CA ASN A 125 -10.96 1.48 -15.44
C ASN A 125 -9.88 0.40 -15.28
N ALA A 126 -8.71 0.77 -14.73
CA ALA A 126 -7.62 -0.19 -14.54
C ALA A 126 -7.96 -1.30 -13.53
N VAL A 127 -8.55 -0.92 -12.40
CA VAL A 127 -8.76 -1.86 -11.27
C VAL A 127 -10.04 -2.67 -11.44
N PHE A 128 -11.13 -2.03 -11.89
CA PHE A 128 -12.46 -2.64 -11.86
C PHE A 128 -12.99 -3.06 -13.23
N LYS A 129 -12.41 -2.55 -14.32
CA LYS A 129 -12.74 -2.99 -15.70
C LYS A 129 -11.65 -3.81 -16.37
N ASP A 130 -10.56 -4.10 -15.66
CA ASP A 130 -9.38 -4.83 -16.18
C ASP A 130 -8.80 -4.17 -17.46
N GLU A 131 -8.85 -2.84 -17.55
CA GLU A 131 -8.21 -2.07 -18.61
C GLU A 131 -6.72 -1.90 -18.34
N VAL A 132 -6.01 -1.24 -19.26
CA VAL A 132 -4.57 -1.03 -19.17
C VAL A 132 -4.18 -0.40 -17.83
N LEU A 133 -3.16 -0.99 -17.16
CA LEU A 133 -2.63 -0.48 -15.90
C LEU A 133 -2.20 0.99 -16.05
N PRO A 134 -2.52 1.86 -15.08
CA PRO A 134 -2.00 3.22 -15.06
C PRO A 134 -0.46 3.21 -15.05
N LYS A 135 0.15 4.18 -15.70
CA LYS A 135 1.63 4.34 -15.69
C LYS A 135 2.20 4.53 -14.28
N ASN A 136 1.36 5.00 -13.35
CA ASN A 136 1.72 5.27 -11.96
C ASN A 136 1.28 4.13 -11.04
N THR A 137 1.68 2.90 -11.34
CA THR A 137 1.48 1.74 -10.46
C THR A 137 2.70 1.58 -9.56
N ASN A 138 2.49 1.32 -8.27
CA ASN A 138 3.54 0.95 -7.32
C ASN A 138 3.28 -0.44 -6.75
N TYR A 139 4.29 -0.99 -6.08
CA TYR A 139 4.18 -2.20 -5.27
C TYR A 139 4.49 -1.85 -3.82
N GLU A 140 3.51 -1.98 -2.96
CA GLU A 140 3.68 -1.86 -1.52
C GLU A 140 3.92 -3.25 -0.93
N ILE A 141 4.98 -3.40 -0.16
CA ILE A 141 5.46 -4.70 0.30
C ILE A 141 5.77 -4.64 1.78
N GLU A 142 5.00 -5.38 2.58
CA GLU A 142 5.39 -5.67 3.96
C GLU A 142 6.30 -6.90 3.99
N LEU A 143 7.38 -6.79 4.73
CA LEU A 143 8.36 -7.85 4.85
C LEU A 143 9.05 -7.88 6.21
N LYS A 144 9.49 -9.07 6.62
CA LYS A 144 10.49 -9.22 7.67
C LYS A 144 11.86 -9.17 7.02
N GLY A 145 12.63 -8.11 7.25
CA GLY A 145 13.93 -7.86 6.62
C GLY A 145 15.07 -7.84 7.62
N LYS A 146 16.26 -8.29 7.19
CA LYS A 146 17.50 -8.23 7.96
C LYS A 146 18.39 -7.12 7.42
N LYS A 147 18.73 -6.15 8.29
CA LYS A 147 19.75 -5.12 8.08
C LYS A 147 20.65 -5.07 9.31
N SER A 148 21.95 -4.82 9.13
CA SER A 148 22.92 -4.67 10.24
C SER A 148 22.83 -5.80 11.27
N ASN A 149 22.64 -7.03 10.81
CA ASN A 149 22.46 -8.27 11.61
C ASN A 149 21.19 -8.38 12.45
N GLU A 150 20.25 -7.46 12.36
CA GLU A 150 18.97 -7.49 13.07
C GLU A 150 17.79 -7.64 12.13
N PHE A 151 16.72 -8.31 12.62
CA PHE A 151 15.48 -8.47 11.88
C PHE A 151 14.41 -7.53 12.42
N PHE A 152 13.78 -6.79 11.49
CA PHE A 152 12.61 -5.96 11.77
C PHE A 152 11.54 -6.17 10.71
N MET A 153 10.33 -5.69 11.01
CA MET A 153 9.28 -5.55 10.01
C MET A 153 9.48 -4.22 9.28
N TYR A 154 9.31 -4.26 7.98
CA TYR A 154 9.41 -3.11 7.09
C TYR A 154 8.23 -3.05 6.14
N GLU A 155 7.87 -1.85 5.77
CA GLU A 155 7.08 -1.55 4.58
C GLU A 155 7.97 -0.89 3.55
N VAL A 156 7.90 -1.39 2.33
CA VAL A 156 8.71 -0.93 1.20
C VAL A 156 7.79 -0.58 0.05
N LEU A 157 7.91 0.63 -0.48
CA LEU A 157 7.22 1.07 -1.68
C LEU A 157 8.19 1.07 -2.85
N LEU A 158 7.91 0.24 -3.87
CA LEU A 158 8.63 0.21 -5.13
C LEU A 158 7.78 0.86 -6.23
N SER A 159 8.43 1.62 -7.13
CA SER A 159 7.76 2.13 -8.34
C SER A 159 7.44 1.00 -9.33
N ALA A 160 6.72 1.32 -10.42
CA ALA A 160 6.49 0.42 -11.55
C ALA A 160 7.80 -0.14 -12.17
N ASP A 161 8.88 0.64 -12.08
CA ASP A 161 10.22 0.25 -12.54
C ASP A 161 11.07 -0.42 -11.46
N PHE A 162 10.43 -0.81 -10.33
CA PHE A 162 11.07 -1.48 -9.19
C PHE A 162 12.15 -0.66 -8.49
N VAL A 163 12.08 0.67 -8.58
CA VAL A 163 12.95 1.59 -7.84
C VAL A 163 12.35 1.83 -6.46
N LEU A 164 13.17 1.74 -5.42
CA LEU A 164 12.78 2.04 -4.03
C LEU A 164 12.36 3.51 -3.91
N LYS A 165 11.11 3.76 -3.52
CA LYS A 165 10.55 5.10 -3.27
C LYS A 165 10.49 5.44 -1.79
N LYS A 166 10.07 4.49 -0.97
CA LYS A 166 9.89 4.67 0.48
C LYS A 166 10.26 3.38 1.20
N GLU A 167 10.85 3.51 2.36
CA GLU A 167 11.10 2.42 3.30
C GLU A 167 10.75 2.89 4.69
N LEU A 168 9.85 2.20 5.35
CA LEU A 168 9.43 2.46 6.72
C LEU A 168 9.74 1.24 7.57
N LYS A 169 10.29 1.45 8.76
CA LYS A 169 10.46 0.42 9.78
C LYS A 169 9.26 0.47 10.72
N PHE A 170 8.63 -0.66 10.98
CA PHE A 170 7.56 -0.73 11.98
C PHE A 170 8.13 -0.50 13.38
N SER A 171 7.46 0.36 14.16
CA SER A 171 7.76 0.49 15.57
C SER A 171 7.39 -0.79 16.32
N SER A 172 8.06 -1.06 17.45
CA SER A 172 7.75 -2.23 18.30
C SER A 172 6.31 -2.20 18.84
N VAL A 173 5.68 -1.04 18.90
CA VAL A 173 4.28 -0.85 19.34
C VAL A 173 3.29 -1.31 18.25
N ASN A 174 3.62 -1.12 16.98
CA ASN A 174 2.74 -1.51 15.87
C ASN A 174 2.85 -3.00 15.49
N SER A 175 3.94 -3.69 15.88
CA SER A 175 4.10 -5.11 15.61
C SER A 175 3.11 -6.01 16.38
N ILE A 176 2.42 -5.49 17.39
CA ILE A 176 1.43 -6.24 18.17
C ILE A 176 0.08 -6.35 17.44
N ASN A 177 -0.23 -5.42 16.53
CA ASN A 177 -1.49 -5.43 15.77
C ASN A 177 -1.48 -6.33 14.52
N LEU A 178 -0.34 -6.95 14.19
CA LEU A 178 -0.19 -7.84 13.03
C LEU A 178 -0.46 -9.33 13.35
N GLN A 179 -1.03 -9.64 14.52
CA GLN A 179 -1.24 -11.02 14.98
C GLN A 179 -2.66 -11.58 14.75
N PHE A 180 -3.46 -11.00 13.84
CA PHE A 180 -4.78 -11.63 13.56
C PHE A 180 -5.15 -11.58 12.07
#